data_d5194cb6039c5b2df5fc45d6d2490758
#
_entry.id   d5194cb6039c5b2df5fc45d6d2490758
#
_cell.length_a   1.000
_cell.length_b   1.000
_cell.length_c   1.000
_cell.angle_alpha   90.00
_cell.angle_beta   90.00
_cell.angle_gamma   90.00
#
_symmetry.space_group_name_H-M   'P 1'
#
loop_
_entity.id
_entity.type
_entity.pdbx_description
1 polymer ?
#
loop_
_entity_poly.entity_id
_entity_poly.type
_entity_poly.pdbx_seq_one_letter_code
_entity_poly.pdbx_strand_id
1 'polypeptide(L)'
;MPPHAVRKVGTPPAQAGRIIRTWRRKIGLTQEGLAQALSVTFSTVSRWENGHVKPSKLAWKAIEQLAVERGAPLGDGDNDGEKS
;
A
#
# COMPACT_ATOMS: atom_id res chain seq x y z
N MET A 1 11.86 15.09 -19.93
CA MET A 1 11.56 14.63 -19.35
C MET A 1 11.08 14.89 -18.37
N PRO A 2 10.43 14.85 -18.20
CA PRO A 2 10.00 15.26 -17.21
C PRO A 2 10.13 14.38 -16.27
N PRO A 3 10.73 14.69 -15.54
CA PRO A 3 11.06 14.01 -14.48
C PRO A 3 9.95 13.51 -13.77
N HIS A 4 8.99 14.20 -13.76
CA HIS A 4 7.99 13.84 -13.03
C HIS A 4 7.59 12.54 -13.48
N ALA A 5 7.85 12.27 -14.54
CA ALA A 5 7.43 11.10 -15.00
C ALA A 5 8.08 10.10 -14.23
N VAL A 6 9.01 10.44 -13.56
CA VAL A 6 9.67 9.53 -12.91
C VAL A 6 9.00 9.22 -11.71
N ARG A 7 8.13 8.36 -11.60
CA ARG A 7 7.58 8.08 -10.47
C ARG A 7 8.53 7.44 -9.66
N LYS A 8 8.63 7.60 -8.49
CA LYS A 8 9.53 7.00 -7.65
C LYS A 8 8.93 5.72 -7.28
N VAL A 9 9.17 4.71 -8.00
CA VAL A 9 8.69 3.44 -7.69
C VAL A 9 9.08 3.07 -6.31
N GLY A 10 8.22 2.54 -5.55
CA GLY A 10 8.55 2.16 -4.20
C GLY A 10 8.43 3.25 -3.17
N THR A 11 8.13 4.45 -3.61
CA THR A 11 7.99 5.53 -2.65
C THR A 11 6.55 5.58 -2.20
N PRO A 12 6.27 5.52 -0.92
CA PRO A 12 4.90 5.56 -0.47
C PRO A 12 4.27 6.91 -0.71
N PRO A 13 3.05 6.93 -1.19
CA PRO A 13 2.37 8.18 -1.42
C PRO A 13 1.93 8.79 -0.10
N ALA A 14 1.53 10.03 -0.14
CA ALA A 14 1.13 10.72 1.06
C ALA A 14 -0.04 10.02 1.75
N GLN A 15 -0.90 9.39 1.01
CA GLN A 15 -2.03 8.73 1.62
C GLN A 15 -1.85 7.23 1.69
N ALA A 16 -0.63 6.81 1.93
CA ALA A 16 -0.32 5.39 1.96
C ALA A 16 -1.23 4.60 2.90
N GLY A 17 -1.48 5.14 4.07
CA GLY A 17 -2.29 4.41 5.04
C GLY A 17 -3.69 4.13 4.55
N ARG A 18 -4.27 5.13 3.90
CA ARG A 18 -5.58 4.99 3.40
C ARG A 18 -5.61 3.98 2.27
N ILE A 19 -4.63 4.01 1.41
CA ILE A 19 -4.53 3.09 0.30
C ILE A 19 -4.38 1.66 0.83
N ILE A 20 -3.56 1.48 1.84
CA ILE A 20 -3.36 0.18 2.43
C ILE A 20 -4.67 -0.35 3.00
N ARG A 21 -5.37 0.48 3.74
CA ARG A 21 -6.61 0.04 4.36
C ARG A 21 -7.64 -0.34 3.32
N THR A 22 -7.81 0.49 2.31
CA THR A 22 -8.79 0.24 1.28
C THR A 22 -8.47 -1.05 0.53
N TRP A 23 -7.22 -1.20 0.17
CA TRP A 23 -6.80 -2.38 -0.56
C TRP A 23 -6.97 -3.64 0.30
N ARG A 24 -6.55 -3.55 1.55
CA ARG A 24 -6.62 -4.69 2.46
C ARG A 24 -8.06 -5.19 2.60
N ARG A 25 -8.98 -4.26 2.76
CA ARG A 25 -10.35 -4.63 2.92
C ARG A 25 -10.92 -5.21 1.66
N LYS A 26 -10.50 -4.65 0.55
CA LYS A 26 -10.97 -5.12 -0.71
C LYS A 26 -10.62 -6.56 -0.95
N ILE A 27 -9.47 -7.00 -0.54
CA ILE A 27 -9.09 -8.38 -0.75
C ILE A 27 -9.40 -9.27 0.45
N GLY A 28 -10.07 -8.71 1.44
CA GLY A 28 -10.51 -9.53 2.55
C GLY A 28 -9.49 -9.87 3.61
N LEU A 29 -8.43 -9.10 3.71
CA LEU A 29 -7.43 -9.38 4.72
C LEU A 29 -7.71 -8.56 5.97
N THR A 30 -7.46 -9.15 7.12
CA THR A 30 -7.52 -8.38 8.36
C THR A 30 -6.19 -7.68 8.56
N GLN A 31 -6.10 -6.76 9.49
CA GLN A 31 -4.84 -6.11 9.80
C GLN A 31 -3.81 -7.14 10.24
N GLU A 32 -4.23 -8.11 11.03
CA GLU A 32 -3.32 -9.15 11.43
C GLU A 32 -2.88 -10.00 10.26
N GLY A 33 -3.77 -10.30 9.34
CA GLY A 33 -3.43 -11.06 8.17
C GLY A 33 -2.39 -10.34 7.33
N LEU A 34 -2.56 -9.05 7.18
CA LEU A 34 -1.61 -8.27 6.42
C LEU A 34 -0.26 -8.24 7.13
N ALA A 35 -0.28 -8.07 8.43
CA ALA A 35 0.95 -8.02 9.20
C ALA A 35 1.72 -9.33 9.03
N GLN A 36 1.02 -10.44 9.08
CA GLN A 36 1.67 -11.72 8.93
C GLN A 36 2.24 -11.87 7.52
N ALA A 37 1.50 -11.46 6.52
CA ALA A 37 1.97 -11.58 5.15
C ALA A 37 3.21 -10.75 4.90
N LEU A 38 3.35 -9.64 5.61
CA LEU A 38 4.49 -8.77 5.43
C LEU A 38 5.58 -8.99 6.46
N SER A 39 5.36 -9.88 7.39
CA SER A 39 6.31 -10.14 8.47
C SER A 39 6.56 -8.91 9.33
N VAL A 40 5.51 -8.18 9.61
CA VAL A 40 5.62 -7.04 10.52
C VAL A 40 4.61 -7.25 11.62
N THR A 41 4.57 -6.36 12.59
CA THR A 41 3.64 -6.52 13.69
C THR A 41 2.29 -5.89 13.35
N PHE A 42 1.28 -6.33 14.06
CA PHE A 42 -0.04 -5.77 13.91
C PHE A 42 0.01 -4.26 14.18
N SER A 43 0.75 -3.87 15.21
CA SER A 43 0.87 -2.46 15.54
C SER A 43 1.41 -1.65 14.39
N THR A 44 2.34 -2.22 13.67
CA THR A 44 2.94 -1.51 12.54
C THR A 44 1.88 -1.24 11.47
N VAL A 45 1.08 -2.24 11.14
CA VAL A 45 0.04 -2.05 10.14
C VAL A 45 -0.97 -1.02 10.63
N SER A 46 -1.34 -1.12 11.89
CA SER A 46 -2.30 -0.21 12.47
C SER A 46 -1.82 1.23 12.41
N ARG A 47 -0.54 1.44 12.70
CA ARG A 47 -0.01 2.78 12.67
C ARG A 47 0.07 3.34 11.28
N TRP A 48 0.36 2.51 10.30
CA TRP A 48 0.35 2.96 8.92
C TRP A 48 -1.08 3.40 8.55
N GLU A 49 -2.05 2.57 8.89
CA GLU A 49 -3.43 2.86 8.45
C GLU A 49 -4.01 4.06 9.17
N ASN A 50 -3.55 4.32 10.37
CA ASN A 50 -4.04 5.48 11.09
C ASN A 50 -3.23 6.74 10.81
N GLY A 51 -2.27 6.64 9.94
CA GLY A 51 -1.50 7.82 9.56
C GLY A 51 -0.46 8.27 10.56
N HIS A 52 -0.17 7.43 11.56
CA HIS A 52 0.79 7.82 12.57
C HIS A 52 2.21 7.70 12.05
N VAL A 53 2.42 6.83 11.08
CA VAL A 53 3.74 6.71 10.51
C VAL A 53 3.57 6.18 9.10
N LYS A 54 4.44 6.59 8.20
CA LYS A 54 4.35 6.12 6.85
C LYS A 54 5.18 4.89 6.69
N PRO A 55 4.81 3.96 5.84
CA PRO A 55 5.65 2.81 5.60
C PRO A 55 6.96 3.26 4.96
N SER A 56 8.03 2.56 5.25
CA SER A 56 9.30 2.88 4.63
C SER A 56 9.22 2.48 3.17
N LYS A 57 10.20 2.90 2.39
CA LYS A 57 10.23 2.52 1.01
C LYS A 57 10.27 1.03 0.85
N LEU A 58 11.03 0.36 1.68
CA LEU A 58 11.15 -1.06 1.60
C LEU A 58 9.84 -1.73 1.94
N ALA A 59 9.17 -1.25 2.95
CA ALA A 59 7.90 -1.81 3.34
C ALA A 59 6.85 -1.57 2.25
N TRP A 60 6.88 -0.40 1.65
CA TRP A 60 5.92 -0.09 0.61
C TRP A 60 6.12 -1.01 -0.59
N LYS A 61 7.38 -1.27 -0.91
CA LYS A 61 7.68 -2.14 -2.00
C LYS A 61 7.18 -3.54 -1.71
N ALA A 62 7.31 -4.00 -0.48
CA ALA A 62 6.82 -5.31 -0.11
C ALA A 62 5.30 -5.37 -0.23
N ILE A 63 4.63 -4.28 0.11
CA ILE A 63 3.19 -4.22 -0.01
C ILE A 63 2.78 -4.27 -1.47
N GLU A 64 3.50 -3.54 -2.31
CA GLU A 64 3.21 -3.54 -3.73
C GLU A 64 3.38 -4.93 -4.31
N GLN A 65 4.41 -5.61 -3.88
CA GLN A 65 4.68 -6.91 -4.39
C GLN A 65 3.63 -7.91 -3.94
N LEU A 66 3.21 -7.82 -2.69
CA LEU A 66 2.18 -8.67 -2.17
C LEU A 66 0.89 -8.44 -2.97
N ALA A 67 0.61 -7.20 -3.28
CA ALA A 67 -0.59 -6.86 -4.02
C ALA A 67 -0.60 -7.50 -5.39
N VAL A 68 0.54 -7.46 -6.04
CA VAL A 68 0.65 -8.09 -7.36
C VAL A 68 0.47 -9.60 -7.24
N GLU A 69 1.06 -10.18 -6.22
CA GLU A 69 0.95 -11.62 -6.03
C GLU A 69 -0.47 -12.05 -5.77
N ARG A 70 -1.25 -11.18 -5.17
CA ARG A 70 -2.63 -11.50 -4.90
C ARG A 70 -3.55 -11.12 -6.05
N GLY A 71 -2.99 -10.65 -7.11
CA GLY A 71 -3.79 -10.27 -8.28
C GLY A 71 -4.59 -8.99 -8.07
N ALA A 72 -4.18 -8.19 -7.13
CA ALA A 72 -4.90 -6.95 -6.83
C ALA A 72 -3.92 -5.81 -6.61
N PRO A 73 -3.30 -5.33 -7.65
CA PRO A 73 -2.31 -4.26 -7.52
C PRO A 73 -2.88 -3.04 -6.84
N LEU A 74 -2.05 -2.39 -6.02
CA LEU A 74 -2.48 -1.31 -5.28
C LEU A 74 -2.82 -0.14 -6.04
N GLY A 75 -2.16 0.35 -6.49
CA GLY A 75 -2.18 1.40 -6.99
C GLY A 75 -2.82 2.28 -7.58
N ASP A 76 -3.16 2.00 -8.27
CA ASP A 76 -3.72 2.86 -8.99
C ASP A 76 -5.04 2.97 -8.89
N GLY A 77 -5.53 2.43 -7.99
CA GLY A 77 -6.81 2.50 -7.82
C GLY A 77 -7.26 3.82 -8.01
N ASP A 78 -6.51 4.64 -7.60
CA ASP A 78 -6.92 5.91 -7.63
C ASP A 78 -7.18 6.32 -8.96
N ASN A 79 -6.57 5.83 -9.81
CA ASN A 79 -6.76 6.34 -11.02
C ASN A 79 -7.92 5.85 -11.56
N ASP A 80 -8.30 4.85 -11.13
CA ASP A 80 -9.33 4.32 -11.64
C ASP A 80 -10.38 5.18 -11.66
N GLY A 81 -10.37 5.89 -10.91
CA GLY A 81 -11.41 6.70 -10.89
C GLY A 81 -11.48 7.37 -12.13
N GLU A 82 -10.54 7.55 -12.58
CA GLU A 82 -10.56 8.25 -13.67
C GLU A 82 -10.83 7.59 -14.73
N LYS A 83 -10.72 6.84 -14.84
CA LYS A 83 -11.00 6.32 -15.82
C LYS A 83 -11.96 6.07 -16.05
N SER A 84 -12.14 6.25 -15.73
CA SER A 84 -12.96 6.01 -16.06
C SER A 84 -13.28 6.03 -16.48
#